data_f42c7816f09f50bcf572c2a1617ecae6
#
_entry.id   f42c7816f09f50bcf572c2a1617ecae6
#
_cell.length_a   1.000
_cell.length_b   1.000
_cell.length_c   1.000
_cell.angle_alpha   90.00
_cell.angle_beta   90.00
_cell.angle_gamma   90.00
#
_symmetry.space_group_name_H-M   'P 1'
#
loop_
_entity.id
_entity.type
_entity.pdbx_description
1 polymer ?
#
loop_
_entity_poly.entity_id
_entity_poly.type
_entity_poly.pdbx_seq_one_letter_code
_entity_poly.pdbx_strand_id
1 'polypeptide(L)'
;GLTRMPDGRIIVAVQSTLDIDAKSKEKALFTRLVSFDPASGKTAMYGYPIDSAAYSKNSDAKIGDIVALDNQHILLIEQGRDKNNRMRNLIYKVDLNKASDLSGFDKPGEYPEFDDEK
;
A
#
# COMPACT_ATOMS: atom_id res chain seq x y z
N GLY A 1 -1.64 9.29 -1.39
CA GLY A 1 -2.96 9.88 -1.13
C GLY A 1 -3.39 9.77 0.31
N LEU A 2 -4.43 10.51 0.66
CA LEU A 2 -4.98 10.53 2.02
C LEU A 2 -6.51 10.62 1.93
N THR A 3 -7.22 9.87 2.78
CA THR A 3 -8.67 9.95 2.88
C THR A 3 -9.11 9.83 4.34
N ARG A 4 -10.28 10.40 4.64
CA ARG A 4 -10.93 10.27 5.94
C ARG A 4 -12.08 9.28 5.82
N MET A 5 -12.09 8.29 6.71
CA MET A 5 -13.19 7.34 6.83
C MET A 5 -14.40 7.98 7.52
N PRO A 6 -15.63 7.50 7.30
CA PRO A 6 -16.82 8.02 7.98
C PRO A 6 -16.71 8.00 9.52
N ASP A 7 -15.99 7.03 10.10
CA ASP A 7 -15.77 6.92 11.55
C ASP A 7 -14.69 7.87 12.08
N GLY A 8 -14.06 8.68 11.24
CA GLY A 8 -13.06 9.66 11.61
C GLY A 8 -11.61 9.20 11.47
N ARG A 9 -11.35 7.91 11.22
CA ARG A 9 -9.99 7.44 10.95
C ARG A 9 -9.45 8.08 9.66
N ILE A 10 -8.16 8.34 9.64
CA ILE A 10 -7.44 8.85 8.48
C ILE A 10 -6.61 7.71 7.91
N ILE A 11 -6.73 7.46 6.61
CA ILE A 11 -5.92 6.47 5.90
C ILE A 11 -4.96 7.22 4.97
N VAL A 12 -3.68 6.88 5.08
CA VAL A 12 -2.60 7.42 4.24
C VAL A 12 -2.02 6.28 3.41
N ALA A 13 -1.95 6.46 2.10
CA ALA A 13 -1.27 5.52 1.22
C ALA A 13 0.16 5.99 0.96
N VAL A 14 1.13 5.13 1.27
CA VAL A 14 2.52 5.34 0.86
C VAL A 14 2.60 5.11 -0.65
N GLN A 15 3.13 6.08 -1.36
CA GLN A 15 3.07 6.12 -2.82
C GLN A 15 3.77 4.95 -3.51
N SER A 16 4.88 4.48 -2.96
CA SER A 16 5.73 3.46 -3.58
C SER A 16 6.17 2.43 -2.55
N THR A 17 6.71 1.32 -3.05
CA THR A 17 7.46 0.38 -2.21
C THR A 17 8.62 1.08 -1.50
N LEU A 18 8.92 0.64 -0.28
CA LEU A 18 9.99 1.24 0.53
C LEU A 18 11.36 0.79 0.03
N ASP A 19 12.31 1.71 0.12
CA ASP A 19 13.72 1.46 -0.16
C ASP A 19 14.50 1.45 1.15
N ILE A 20 14.68 0.26 1.72
CA ILE A 20 15.27 0.10 3.05
C ILE A 20 16.78 0.06 2.99
N ASP A 21 17.34 -0.45 1.89
CA ASP A 21 18.78 -0.66 1.72
C ASP A 21 19.30 -0.20 0.35
N ALA A 22 18.64 0.78 -0.26
CA ALA A 22 18.94 1.35 -1.59
C ALA A 22 18.68 0.40 -2.77
N LYS A 23 18.17 -0.82 -2.52
CA LYS A 23 17.89 -1.82 -3.57
C LYS A 23 16.55 -2.52 -3.39
N SER A 24 16.01 -2.53 -2.19
CA SER A 24 14.84 -3.31 -1.83
C SER A 24 13.57 -2.85 -2.52
N LYS A 25 13.42 -1.56 -2.84
CA LYS A 25 12.23 -1.02 -3.50
C LYS A 25 11.88 -1.69 -4.83
N GLU A 26 12.87 -2.20 -5.56
CA GLU A 26 12.66 -2.85 -6.86
C GLU A 26 12.06 -4.25 -6.73
N LYS A 27 12.20 -4.87 -5.57
CA LYS A 27 11.77 -6.25 -5.28
C LYS A 27 10.62 -6.33 -4.28
N ALA A 28 10.37 -5.26 -3.53
CA ALA A 28 9.32 -5.26 -2.50
C ALA A 28 7.94 -5.54 -3.13
N LEU A 29 7.19 -6.48 -2.54
CA LEU A 29 5.94 -7.00 -3.10
C LEU A 29 4.73 -6.14 -2.79
N PHE A 30 4.83 -5.23 -1.82
CA PHE A 30 3.71 -4.38 -1.44
C PHE A 30 4.17 -3.01 -0.93
N THR A 31 3.25 -2.07 -0.97
CA THR A 31 3.36 -0.78 -0.28
C THR A 31 2.47 -0.77 0.96
N ARG A 32 2.40 0.36 1.65
CA ARG A 32 1.72 0.45 2.93
C ARG A 32 0.55 1.41 2.90
N LEU A 33 -0.52 1.02 3.60
CA LEU A 33 -1.62 1.89 4.00
C LEU A 33 -1.51 2.07 5.51
N VAL A 34 -1.45 3.31 5.97
CA VAL A 34 -1.36 3.62 7.40
C VAL A 34 -2.68 4.21 7.86
N SER A 35 -3.25 3.63 8.90
CA SER A 35 -4.46 4.12 9.54
C SER A 35 -4.11 4.85 10.82
N PHE A 36 -4.72 6.02 11.03
CA PHE A 36 -4.61 6.79 12.27
C PHE A 36 -6.01 7.17 12.75
N ASP A 37 -6.28 6.88 14.02
CA ASP A 37 -7.52 7.29 14.69
C ASP A 37 -7.25 8.51 15.58
N PRO A 38 -7.68 9.73 15.20
CA PRO A 38 -7.44 10.93 15.98
C PRO A 38 -8.09 10.89 17.36
N ALA A 39 -9.19 10.15 17.53
CA ALA A 39 -9.91 10.09 18.81
C ALA A 39 -9.15 9.29 19.86
N SER A 40 -8.50 8.18 19.48
CA SER A 40 -7.76 7.30 20.38
C SER A 40 -6.24 7.42 20.27
N GLY A 41 -5.74 8.04 19.19
CA GLY A 41 -4.31 8.07 18.85
C GLY A 41 -3.78 6.73 18.33
N LYS A 42 -4.63 5.72 18.13
CA LYS A 42 -4.22 4.41 17.64
C LYS A 42 -3.83 4.46 16.16
N THR A 43 -2.81 3.69 15.84
CA THR A 43 -2.34 3.50 14.46
C THR A 43 -2.41 2.03 14.08
N ALA A 44 -2.60 1.77 12.79
CA ALA A 44 -2.46 0.45 12.19
C ALA A 44 -1.77 0.60 10.84
N MET A 45 -1.10 -0.45 10.38
CA MET A 45 -0.40 -0.44 9.10
C MET A 45 -0.77 -1.71 8.33
N TYR A 46 -1.20 -1.53 7.08
CA TYR A 46 -1.62 -2.63 6.23
C TYR A 46 -0.71 -2.74 5.00
N GLY A 47 -0.46 -3.97 4.56
CA GLY A 47 0.21 -4.22 3.29
C GLY A 47 -0.79 -4.17 2.14
N TYR A 48 -0.49 -3.37 1.11
CA TYR A 48 -1.19 -3.40 -0.17
C TYR A 48 -0.29 -4.09 -1.20
N PRO A 49 -0.63 -5.30 -1.65
CA PRO A 49 0.16 -6.01 -2.65
C PRO A 49 0.02 -5.31 -4.01
N ILE A 50 1.16 -4.90 -4.57
CA ILE A 50 1.17 -4.35 -5.92
C ILE A 50 1.05 -5.46 -6.96
N ASP A 51 0.63 -5.12 -8.18
CA ASP A 51 0.57 -6.06 -9.31
C ASP A 51 1.98 -6.29 -9.88
N SER A 52 2.86 -6.91 -9.11
CA SER A 52 4.29 -7.03 -9.43
C SER A 52 4.55 -7.66 -10.81
N ALA A 53 3.70 -8.57 -11.26
CA ALA A 53 3.80 -9.19 -12.58
C ALA A 53 3.60 -8.21 -13.74
N ALA A 54 2.98 -7.05 -13.51
CA ALA A 54 2.72 -6.06 -14.54
C ALA A 54 3.91 -5.13 -14.83
N TYR A 55 4.84 -5.00 -13.88
CA TYR A 55 5.93 -4.03 -13.94
C TYR A 55 7.29 -4.69 -14.15
N SER A 56 8.22 -3.97 -14.77
CA SER A 56 9.63 -4.41 -14.86
C SER A 56 10.33 -4.31 -13.52
N LYS A 57 10.01 -3.29 -12.74
CA LYS A 57 10.47 -3.08 -11.36
C LYS A 57 9.27 -2.79 -10.48
N ASN A 58 9.22 -3.36 -9.30
CA ASN A 58 8.10 -3.14 -8.39
C ASN A 58 7.98 -1.67 -7.96
N SER A 59 9.08 -0.93 -7.93
CA SER A 59 9.10 0.50 -7.66
C SER A 59 8.43 1.36 -8.74
N ASP A 60 8.11 0.81 -9.91
CA ASP A 60 7.35 1.52 -10.95
C ASP A 60 5.86 1.60 -10.60
N ALA A 61 5.36 0.70 -9.77
CA ALA A 61 4.00 0.79 -9.23
C ALA A 61 3.87 1.96 -8.27
N LYS A 62 2.88 2.81 -8.50
CA LYS A 62 2.58 3.98 -7.66
C LYS A 62 1.13 3.98 -7.24
N ILE A 63 0.90 4.34 -6.00
CA ILE A 63 -0.46 4.65 -5.53
C ILE A 63 -0.71 6.12 -5.81
N GLY A 64 -1.65 6.40 -6.71
CA GLY A 64 -1.97 7.77 -7.12
C GLY A 64 -2.83 8.49 -6.10
N ASP A 65 -3.99 7.94 -5.82
CA ASP A 65 -4.93 8.51 -4.85
C ASP A 65 -5.80 7.44 -4.22
N ILE A 66 -6.42 7.79 -3.10
CA ILE A 66 -7.37 6.93 -2.39
C ILE A 66 -8.58 7.73 -1.96
N VAL A 67 -9.73 7.07 -1.84
CA VAL A 67 -10.96 7.67 -1.30
C VAL A 67 -11.74 6.62 -0.51
N ALA A 68 -12.26 7.03 0.65
CA ALA A 68 -13.12 6.17 1.47
C ALA A 68 -14.48 5.99 0.81
N LEU A 69 -14.98 4.75 0.80
CA LEU A 69 -16.37 4.42 0.42
C LEU A 69 -17.25 4.26 1.67
N ASP A 70 -16.72 3.61 2.68
CA ASP A 70 -17.36 3.36 3.97
C ASP A 70 -16.26 3.11 5.03
N ASN A 71 -16.63 2.62 6.24
CA ASN A 71 -15.65 2.36 7.29
C ASN A 71 -14.77 1.12 7.04
N GLN A 72 -14.99 0.38 5.98
CA GLN A 72 -14.30 -0.85 5.66
C GLN A 72 -13.58 -0.79 4.32
N HIS A 73 -14.08 -0.02 3.36
CA HIS A 73 -13.61 -0.04 1.98
C HIS A 73 -13.08 1.31 1.53
N ILE A 74 -12.00 1.25 0.74
CA ILE A 74 -11.47 2.39 0.01
C ILE A 74 -11.38 2.04 -1.49
N LEU A 75 -11.46 3.06 -2.34
CA LEU A 75 -10.99 2.97 -3.71
C LEU A 75 -9.56 3.48 -3.78
N LEU A 76 -8.74 2.84 -4.58
CA LEU A 76 -7.33 3.12 -4.71
C LEU A 76 -6.93 3.03 -6.18
N ILE A 77 -6.11 3.98 -6.65
CA ILE A 77 -5.54 3.94 -8.01
C ILE A 77 -4.13 3.41 -7.92
N GLU A 78 -3.88 2.28 -8.56
CA GLU A 78 -2.53 1.78 -8.83
C GLU A 78 -2.14 2.14 -10.26
N GLN A 79 -1.02 2.82 -10.42
CA GLN A 79 -0.59 3.34 -11.73
C GLN A 79 0.92 3.22 -11.90
N GLY A 80 1.36 3.25 -13.14
CA GLY A 80 2.77 3.20 -13.50
C GLY A 80 2.98 2.66 -14.90
N ARG A 81 4.21 2.75 -15.38
CA ARG A 81 4.57 2.14 -16.66
C ARG A 81 4.74 0.64 -16.49
N ASP A 82 4.04 -0.11 -17.33
CA ASP A 82 4.12 -1.57 -17.35
C ASP A 82 5.38 -2.08 -18.09
N LYS A 83 5.53 -3.40 -18.16
CA LYS A 83 6.64 -4.06 -18.86
C LYS A 83 6.77 -3.69 -20.35
N ASN A 84 5.66 -3.25 -20.97
CA ASN A 84 5.62 -2.84 -22.36
C ASN A 84 5.78 -1.32 -22.52
N ASN A 85 6.21 -0.62 -21.47
CA ASN A 85 6.38 0.82 -21.42
C ASN A 85 5.09 1.61 -21.71
N ARG A 86 3.94 1.02 -21.37
CA ARG A 86 2.63 1.65 -21.47
C ARG A 86 2.17 2.13 -20.12
N MET A 87 1.51 3.28 -20.06
CA MET A 87 0.92 3.77 -18.81
C MET A 87 -0.27 2.88 -18.43
N ARG A 88 -0.20 2.33 -17.20
CA ARG A 88 -1.22 1.48 -16.61
C ARG A 88 -1.90 2.25 -15.49
N ASN A 89 -3.24 2.30 -15.50
CA ASN A 89 -4.05 2.93 -14.45
C ASN A 89 -5.20 2.00 -14.12
N LEU A 90 -5.22 1.46 -12.92
CA LEU A 90 -6.30 0.60 -12.43
C LEU A 90 -6.84 1.11 -11.12
N ILE A 91 -8.15 1.00 -10.96
CA ILE A 91 -8.84 1.33 -9.71
C ILE A 91 -9.23 0.02 -9.03
N TYR A 92 -8.80 -0.11 -7.77
CA TYR A 92 -9.13 -1.25 -6.93
C TYR A 92 -10.04 -0.84 -5.78
N LYS A 93 -11.00 -1.69 -5.45
CA LYS A 93 -11.73 -1.64 -4.20
C LYS A 93 -10.97 -2.49 -3.18
N VAL A 94 -10.52 -1.87 -2.12
CA VAL A 94 -9.74 -2.51 -1.06
C VAL A 94 -10.60 -2.69 0.18
N ASP A 95 -10.61 -3.91 0.72
CA ASP A 95 -11.31 -4.24 1.97
C ASP A 95 -10.28 -4.24 3.11
N LEU A 96 -10.32 -3.21 3.94
CA LEU A 96 -9.37 -3.05 5.06
C LEU A 96 -9.55 -4.11 6.14
N ASN A 97 -10.75 -4.69 6.29
CA ASN A 97 -11.00 -5.75 7.27
C ASN A 97 -10.35 -7.09 6.89
N LYS A 98 -10.02 -7.26 5.60
CA LYS A 98 -9.30 -8.43 5.10
C LYS A 98 -7.80 -8.20 4.94
N ALA A 99 -7.34 -6.98 5.18
CA ALA A 99 -5.93 -6.63 5.06
C ALA A 99 -5.12 -7.15 6.25
N SER A 100 -3.88 -7.55 5.99
CA SER A 100 -2.95 -7.96 7.05
C SER A 100 -2.41 -6.74 7.78
N ASP A 101 -2.44 -6.77 9.11
CA ASP A 101 -1.83 -5.74 9.95
C ASP A 101 -0.32 -6.00 10.05
N LEU A 102 0.47 -5.03 9.62
CA LEU A 102 1.93 -5.09 9.60
C LEU A 102 2.58 -4.26 10.71
N SER A 103 1.83 -3.77 11.68
CA SER A 103 2.32 -2.88 12.74
C SER A 103 3.46 -3.49 13.58
N GLY A 104 3.57 -4.83 13.63
CA GLY A 104 4.63 -5.53 14.34
C GLY A 104 5.95 -5.66 13.58
N PHE A 105 6.01 -5.25 12.30
CA PHE A 105 7.20 -5.39 11.45
C PHE A 105 7.92 -4.05 11.37
N ASP A 106 8.80 -3.77 12.33
CA ASP A 106 9.48 -2.49 12.48
C ASP A 106 11.00 -2.53 12.23
N LYS A 107 11.57 -3.73 11.98
CA LYS A 107 12.99 -3.90 11.66
C LYS A 107 13.19 -4.38 10.22
N PRO A 108 14.25 -3.94 9.54
CA PRO A 108 14.48 -4.29 8.12
C PRO A 108 14.44 -5.79 7.82
N GLY A 109 14.97 -6.64 8.69
CA GLY A 109 14.97 -8.09 8.48
C GLY A 109 13.61 -8.77 8.70
N GLU A 110 12.63 -8.04 9.21
CA GLU A 110 11.30 -8.56 9.52
C GLU A 110 10.24 -8.12 8.50
N TYR A 111 10.60 -7.30 7.50
CA TYR A 111 9.63 -6.79 6.54
C TYR A 111 9.15 -7.88 5.60
N PRO A 112 7.84 -8.23 5.66
CA PRO A 112 7.29 -9.34 4.90
C PRO A 112 7.19 -9.08 3.40
N GLU A 113 7.36 -7.83 2.94
CA GLU A 113 7.35 -7.51 1.51
C GLU A 113 8.49 -8.14 0.73
N PHE A 114 9.51 -8.66 1.41
CA PHE A 114 10.63 -9.39 0.79
C PHE A 114 10.48 -10.90 0.89
N ASP A 115 9.38 -11.37 1.42
CA ASP A 115 9.09 -12.79 1.60
C ASP A 115 7.87 -13.15 0.75
N ASP A 116 8.09 -13.89 -0.33
CA ASP A 116 7.06 -14.28 -1.28
C ASP A 116 5.97 -15.17 -0.66
N GLU A 117 6.25 -15.79 0.49
CA GLU A 117 5.31 -16.67 1.18
C GLU A 117 4.36 -15.90 2.12
N LYS A 118 4.57 -14.62 2.31
CA LYS A 118 3.77 -13.76 3.17
C LYS A 118 2.91 -12.81 2.36
#